data_e3288e4bc0ef89dd2ddb66cce934a89f
#
_entry.id   e3288e4bc0ef89dd2ddb66cce934a89f
#
_cell.length_a   1.000
_cell.length_b   1.000
_cell.length_c   1.000
_cell.angle_alpha   90.00
_cell.angle_beta   90.00
_cell.angle_gamma   90.00
#
_symmetry.space_group_name_H-M   'P 1'
#
loop_
_entity.id
_entity.type
_entity.pdbx_description
1 polymer ?
#
loop_
_entity_poly.entity_id
_entity_poly.type
_entity_poly.pdbx_seq_one_letter_code
_entity_poly.pdbx_strand_id
1 'polypeptide(L)'
;MIQFDYMILGILFALIAGYCRALFECIILFDSLYEKHGYSEWWSYSRFTQNKIGYWENTFPNDGGHRIKIVEFIFDALACVCLSYSYDEILHSFMATMMSVMITYFFIKSFGFEQTFKELR
;
A
#
# COMPACT_ATOMS: atom_id res chain seq x y z
N MET A 1 4.81 7.31 25.79
CA MET A 1 5.86 6.47 25.21
C MET A 1 5.30 5.43 24.27
N ILE A 2 4.36 4.60 24.72
CA ILE A 2 3.67 3.63 23.84
C ILE A 2 3.02 4.33 22.63
N GLN A 3 2.50 5.54 22.82
CA GLN A 3 1.90 6.36 21.76
C GLN A 3 2.85 6.66 20.62
N PHE A 4 4.11 7.00 20.94
CA PHE A 4 5.11 7.31 19.92
C PHE A 4 5.49 6.08 19.11
N ASP A 5 5.57 4.91 19.77
CA ASP A 5 5.90 3.67 19.08
C ASP A 5 4.81 3.33 18.06
N TYR A 6 3.54 3.43 18.44
CA TYR A 6 2.43 3.18 17.52
C TYR A 6 2.33 4.24 16.43
N MET A 7 2.64 5.50 16.74
CA MET A 7 2.68 6.55 15.74
C MET A 7 3.75 6.27 14.69
N ILE A 8 4.95 5.92 15.11
CA ILE A 8 6.07 5.61 14.21
C ILE A 8 5.73 4.39 13.35
N LEU A 9 5.22 3.32 13.96
CA LEU A 9 4.80 2.14 13.21
C LEU A 9 3.71 2.45 12.20
N GLY A 10 2.73 3.24 12.59
CA GLY A 10 1.65 3.65 11.69
C GLY A 10 2.16 4.43 10.49
N ILE A 11 3.09 5.34 10.72
CA ILE A 11 3.72 6.12 9.64
C ILE A 11 4.52 5.19 8.72
N LEU A 12 5.32 4.27 9.27
CA LEU A 12 6.09 3.33 8.47
C LEU A 12 5.18 2.43 7.63
N PHE A 13 4.13 1.90 8.22
CA PHE A 13 3.19 1.05 7.48
C PHE A 13 2.46 1.83 6.37
N ALA A 14 2.12 3.10 6.62
CA ALA A 14 1.51 3.93 5.59
C ALA A 14 2.48 4.22 4.44
N LEU A 15 3.76 4.43 4.72
CA LEU A 15 4.78 4.59 3.69
C LEU A 15 4.95 3.32 2.86
N ILE A 16 4.97 2.16 3.52
CA ILE A 16 5.06 0.88 2.82
C ILE A 16 3.82 0.66 1.94
N ALA A 17 2.64 1.01 2.43
CA ALA A 17 1.42 0.92 1.63
C ALA A 17 1.50 1.81 0.38
N GLY A 18 2.04 3.02 0.52
CA GLY A 18 2.28 3.90 -0.62
C GLY A 18 3.25 3.32 -1.64
N TYR A 19 4.32 2.72 -1.16
CA TYR A 19 5.29 2.01 -2.00
C TYR A 19 4.59 0.88 -2.78
N CYS A 20 3.80 0.06 -2.11
CA CYS A 20 3.06 -1.04 -2.75
C CYS A 20 2.09 -0.52 -3.81
N ARG A 21 1.40 0.58 -3.53
CA ARG A 21 0.49 1.21 -4.49
C ARG A 21 1.25 1.69 -5.73
N ALA A 22 2.44 2.27 -5.54
CA ALA A 22 3.27 2.73 -6.66
C ALA A 22 3.70 1.57 -7.55
N LEU A 23 4.12 0.45 -6.95
CA LEU A 23 4.45 -0.75 -7.71
C LEU A 23 3.27 -1.24 -8.54
N PHE A 24 2.09 -1.29 -7.94
CA PHE A 24 0.88 -1.73 -8.63
C PHE A 24 0.53 -0.80 -9.79
N GLU A 25 0.54 0.51 -9.57
CA GLU A 25 0.23 1.48 -10.62
C GLU A 25 1.25 1.43 -11.77
N CYS A 26 2.52 1.19 -11.44
CA CYS A 26 3.55 1.02 -12.48
C CYS A 26 3.29 -0.22 -13.34
N ILE A 27 2.74 -1.27 -12.76
CA ILE A 27 2.37 -2.48 -13.50
C ILE A 27 1.21 -2.18 -14.45
N ILE A 28 0.12 -1.63 -13.92
CA ILE A 28 -1.13 -1.51 -14.70
C ILE A 28 -1.12 -0.35 -15.69
N LEU A 29 -0.39 0.72 -15.40
CA LEU A 29 -0.40 1.90 -16.26
C LEU A 29 0.72 1.93 -17.28
N PHE A 30 1.90 1.44 -16.92
CA PHE A 30 3.08 1.60 -17.76
C PHE A 30 3.82 0.29 -18.05
N ASP A 31 3.48 -0.78 -17.34
CA ASP A 31 4.25 -2.04 -17.36
C ASP A 31 5.75 -1.79 -17.15
N SER A 32 6.09 -0.74 -16.38
CA SER A 32 7.46 -0.23 -16.30
C SER A 32 8.40 -1.16 -15.54
N LEU A 33 7.89 -1.94 -14.58
CA LEU A 33 8.73 -2.86 -13.83
C LEU A 33 9.33 -3.92 -14.75
N TYR A 34 8.53 -4.45 -15.66
CA TYR A 34 8.99 -5.45 -16.61
C TYR A 34 9.73 -4.80 -17.79
N GLU A 35 9.11 -3.83 -18.43
CA GLU A 35 9.62 -3.24 -19.68
C GLU A 35 10.83 -2.33 -19.46
N LYS A 36 10.79 -1.50 -18.41
CA LYS A 36 11.81 -0.49 -18.19
C LYS A 36 12.91 -0.93 -17.23
N HIS A 37 12.51 -1.60 -16.14
CA HIS A 37 13.46 -1.94 -15.08
C HIS A 37 13.96 -3.38 -15.14
N GLY A 38 13.47 -4.17 -16.09
CA GLY A 38 13.95 -5.53 -16.30
C GLY A 38 13.56 -6.52 -15.20
N TYR A 39 12.49 -6.25 -14.47
CA TYR A 39 11.99 -7.19 -13.48
C TYR A 39 11.46 -8.44 -14.19
N SER A 40 11.30 -9.53 -13.44
CA SER A 40 10.82 -10.78 -14.02
C SER A 40 9.40 -10.65 -14.57
N GLU A 41 9.00 -11.56 -15.46
CA GLU A 41 7.67 -11.59 -16.06
C GLU A 41 6.54 -11.65 -15.02
N TRP A 42 6.84 -12.13 -13.82
CA TRP A 42 5.90 -12.18 -12.71
C TRP A 42 5.33 -10.79 -12.38
N TRP A 43 6.10 -9.72 -12.65
CA TRP A 43 5.73 -8.32 -12.43
C TRP A 43 5.12 -7.66 -13.66
N SER A 44 4.86 -8.42 -14.74
CA SER A 44 4.35 -7.84 -15.97
C SER A 44 2.83 -7.64 -15.95
N TYR A 45 2.39 -6.69 -16.73
CA TYR A 45 0.95 -6.46 -16.94
C TYR A 45 0.28 -7.67 -17.60
N SER A 46 0.99 -8.32 -18.52
CA SER A 46 0.48 -9.51 -19.19
C SER A 46 0.17 -10.62 -18.19
N ARG A 47 1.06 -10.86 -17.24
CA ARG A 47 0.84 -11.89 -16.22
C ARG A 47 -0.33 -11.52 -15.32
N PHE A 48 -0.45 -10.23 -14.96
CA PHE A 48 -1.55 -9.73 -14.16
C PHE A 48 -2.90 -9.98 -14.84
N THR A 49 -3.01 -9.68 -16.14
CA THR A 49 -4.27 -9.86 -16.87
C THR A 49 -4.65 -11.33 -17.06
N GLN A 50 -3.66 -12.20 -17.25
CA GLN A 50 -3.91 -13.65 -17.35
C GLN A 50 -4.53 -14.20 -16.07
N ASN A 51 -4.01 -13.82 -14.93
CA ASN A 51 -4.54 -14.29 -13.64
C ASN A 51 -5.92 -13.70 -13.32
N LYS A 52 -6.21 -12.51 -13.82
CA LYS A 52 -7.51 -11.88 -13.62
C LYS A 52 -8.64 -12.65 -14.31
N ILE A 53 -8.36 -13.24 -15.46
CA ILE A 53 -9.35 -14.02 -16.21
C ILE A 53 -9.77 -15.27 -15.45
N GLY A 54 -8.85 -15.89 -14.70
CA GLY A 54 -9.12 -17.09 -13.92
C GLY A 54 -9.58 -16.81 -12.49
N TYR A 55 -10.29 -15.72 -12.23
CA TYR A 55 -10.61 -15.23 -10.88
C TYR A 55 -11.26 -16.31 -9.99
N TRP A 56 -12.24 -17.06 -10.53
CA TRP A 56 -12.96 -18.06 -9.74
C TRP A 56 -12.14 -19.33 -9.50
N GLU A 57 -11.15 -19.59 -10.35
CA GLU A 57 -10.29 -20.77 -10.21
C GLU A 57 -9.06 -20.46 -9.33
N ASN A 58 -8.72 -19.16 -9.20
CA ASN A 58 -7.51 -18.71 -8.54
C ASN A 58 -7.86 -17.73 -7.41
N THR A 59 -8.15 -18.29 -6.23
CA THR A 59 -8.44 -17.45 -5.04
C THR A 59 -7.27 -16.55 -4.69
N PHE A 60 -6.02 -17.03 -4.92
CA PHE A 60 -4.81 -16.25 -4.69
C PHE A 60 -3.96 -16.23 -5.95
N PRO A 61 -4.24 -15.31 -6.89
CA PRO A 61 -3.46 -15.23 -8.12
C PRO A 61 -1.96 -15.10 -7.86
N ASN A 62 -1.17 -15.84 -8.62
CA ASN A 62 0.28 -15.86 -8.43
C ASN A 62 0.99 -14.98 -9.45
N ASP A 63 0.86 -13.68 -9.27
CA ASP A 63 1.57 -12.67 -10.05
C ASP A 63 1.88 -11.46 -9.16
N GLY A 64 2.85 -10.65 -9.58
CA GLY A 64 3.30 -9.51 -8.80
C GLY A 64 2.21 -8.49 -8.53
N GLY A 65 1.39 -8.19 -9.54
CA GLY A 65 0.32 -7.20 -9.40
C GLY A 65 -0.71 -7.57 -8.36
N HIS A 66 -1.23 -8.79 -8.40
CA HIS A 66 -2.22 -9.23 -7.43
C HIS A 66 -1.61 -9.39 -6.04
N ARG A 67 -0.38 -9.92 -5.96
CA ARG A 67 0.28 -10.11 -4.66
C ARG A 67 0.61 -8.79 -3.98
N ILE A 68 1.11 -7.81 -4.73
CA ILE A 68 1.42 -6.50 -4.13
C ILE A 68 0.14 -5.77 -3.68
N LYS A 69 -0.98 -6.02 -4.34
CA LYS A 69 -2.28 -5.49 -3.93
C LYS A 69 -2.69 -6.03 -2.57
N ILE A 70 -2.48 -7.34 -2.35
CA ILE A 70 -2.77 -7.97 -1.06
C ILE A 70 -1.86 -7.39 0.02
N VAL A 71 -0.58 -7.24 -0.27
CA VAL A 71 0.39 -6.65 0.67
C VAL A 71 0.00 -5.21 1.01
N GLU A 72 -0.39 -4.42 0.01
CA GLU A 72 -0.87 -3.05 0.22
C GLU A 72 -2.03 -3.03 1.20
N PHE A 73 -3.02 -3.90 0.99
CA PHE A 73 -4.20 -3.97 1.85
C PHE A 73 -3.82 -4.30 3.30
N ILE A 74 -2.90 -5.23 3.49
CA ILE A 74 -2.43 -5.60 4.83
C ILE A 74 -1.77 -4.41 5.52
N PHE A 75 -0.88 -3.70 4.83
CA PHE A 75 -0.21 -2.53 5.41
C PHE A 75 -1.16 -1.35 5.61
N ASP A 76 -2.18 -1.20 4.74
CA ASP A 76 -3.25 -0.22 4.96
C ASP A 76 -3.94 -0.47 6.32
N ALA A 77 -4.33 -1.71 6.56
CA ALA A 77 -5.00 -2.09 7.80
C ALA A 77 -4.11 -1.89 9.03
N LEU A 78 -2.85 -2.33 8.94
CA LEU A 78 -1.89 -2.17 10.04
C LEU A 78 -1.63 -0.69 10.34
N ALA A 79 -1.48 0.15 9.32
CA ALA A 79 -1.29 1.58 9.51
C ALA A 79 -2.48 2.21 10.21
N CYS A 80 -3.69 1.90 9.78
CA CYS A 80 -4.90 2.44 10.39
C CYS A 80 -5.06 2.01 11.84
N VAL A 81 -4.77 0.75 12.16
CA VAL A 81 -4.83 0.26 13.54
C VAL A 81 -3.83 0.99 14.43
N CYS A 82 -2.58 1.09 13.98
CA CYS A 82 -1.53 1.75 14.76
C CYS A 82 -1.82 3.22 14.98
N LEU A 83 -2.24 3.92 13.93
CA LEU A 83 -2.57 5.35 14.03
C LEU A 83 -3.80 5.58 14.91
N SER A 84 -4.81 4.71 14.80
CA SER A 84 -6.01 4.81 15.64
C SER A 84 -5.66 4.66 17.10
N TYR A 85 -4.84 3.68 17.43
CA TYR A 85 -4.42 3.45 18.80
C TYR A 85 -3.66 4.65 19.35
N SER A 86 -2.73 5.21 18.55
CA SER A 86 -1.94 6.36 18.95
C SER A 86 -2.80 7.60 19.19
N TYR A 87 -3.68 7.93 18.25
CA TYR A 87 -4.51 9.12 18.37
C TYR A 87 -5.59 9.00 19.43
N ASP A 88 -6.13 7.80 19.66
CA ASP A 88 -7.16 7.58 20.66
C ASP A 88 -6.65 7.92 22.06
N GLU A 89 -5.41 7.56 22.37
CA GLU A 89 -4.80 7.88 23.66
C GLU A 89 -4.63 9.39 23.88
N ILE A 90 -4.46 10.15 22.80
CA ILE A 90 -4.22 11.59 22.87
C ILE A 90 -5.52 12.39 22.87
N LEU A 91 -6.44 12.04 21.96
CA LEU A 91 -7.61 12.86 21.68
C LEU A 91 -8.85 12.48 22.47
N HIS A 92 -8.93 11.22 22.92
CA HIS A 92 -10.07 10.69 23.71
C HIS A 92 -11.43 10.90 23.05
N SER A 93 -11.47 11.06 21.73
CA SER A 93 -12.69 11.29 20.97
C SER A 93 -12.67 10.43 19.72
N PHE A 94 -13.73 9.64 19.52
CA PHE A 94 -13.84 8.77 18.36
C PHE A 94 -13.79 9.54 17.04
N MET A 95 -14.55 10.63 16.95
CA MET A 95 -14.60 11.43 15.72
C MET A 95 -13.25 12.08 15.41
N ALA A 96 -12.62 12.70 16.42
CA ALA A 96 -11.33 13.34 16.23
C ALA A 96 -10.26 12.31 15.86
N THR A 97 -10.29 11.14 16.47
CA THR A 97 -9.37 10.05 16.15
C THR A 97 -9.54 9.60 14.70
N MET A 98 -10.76 9.35 14.28
CA MET A 98 -11.06 8.93 12.90
C MET A 98 -10.55 9.94 11.87
N MET A 99 -10.85 11.22 12.09
CA MET A 99 -10.41 12.28 11.16
C MET A 99 -8.89 12.39 11.11
N SER A 100 -8.24 12.36 12.28
CA SER A 100 -6.78 12.44 12.36
C SER A 100 -6.10 11.27 11.66
N VAL A 101 -6.62 10.06 11.86
CA VAL A 101 -6.11 8.86 11.20
C VAL A 101 -6.25 8.98 9.68
N MET A 102 -7.41 9.39 9.20
CA MET A 102 -7.66 9.51 7.76
C MET A 102 -6.73 10.53 7.12
N ILE A 103 -6.56 11.69 7.74
CA ILE A 103 -5.69 12.75 7.22
C ILE A 103 -4.25 12.29 7.22
N THR A 104 -3.75 11.80 8.35
CA THR A 104 -2.36 11.36 8.48
C THR A 104 -2.04 10.23 7.50
N TYR A 105 -2.90 9.21 7.47
CA TYR A 105 -2.73 8.07 6.58
C TYR A 105 -2.69 8.51 5.12
N PHE A 106 -3.64 9.34 4.71
CA PHE A 106 -3.73 9.80 3.32
C PHE A 106 -2.47 10.54 2.90
N PHE A 107 -2.01 11.50 3.70
CA PHE A 107 -0.83 12.30 3.35
C PHE A 107 0.43 11.45 3.30
N ILE A 108 0.62 10.57 4.27
CA ILE A 108 1.84 9.76 4.34
C ILE A 108 1.86 8.70 3.24
N LYS A 109 0.73 8.05 2.99
CA LYS A 109 0.63 7.09 1.88
C LYS A 109 0.86 7.77 0.54
N SER A 110 0.28 8.95 0.33
CA SER A 110 0.47 9.72 -0.90
C SER A 110 1.92 10.13 -1.09
N PHE A 111 2.60 10.52 -0.02
CA PHE A 111 4.02 10.85 -0.08
C PHE A 111 4.85 9.65 -0.51
N GLY A 112 4.64 8.50 0.14
CA GLY A 112 5.35 7.27 -0.23
C GLY A 112 5.06 6.84 -1.67
N PHE A 113 3.82 6.98 -2.10
CA PHE A 113 3.43 6.71 -3.48
C PHE A 113 4.18 7.61 -4.46
N GLU A 114 4.16 8.91 -4.25
CA GLU A 114 4.79 9.85 -5.18
C GLU A 114 6.28 9.60 -5.33
N GLN A 115 6.99 9.41 -4.23
CA GLN A 115 8.43 9.19 -4.28
C GLN A 115 8.78 7.92 -5.05
N THR A 116 8.07 6.85 -4.79
CA THR A 116 8.31 5.57 -5.45
C THR A 116 7.87 5.59 -6.91
N PHE A 117 6.71 6.18 -7.18
CA PHE A 117 6.13 6.23 -8.53
C PHE A 117 7.02 7.00 -9.49
N LYS A 118 7.60 8.11 -9.04
CA LYS A 118 8.54 8.90 -9.85
C LYS A 118 9.77 8.09 -10.27
N GLU A 119 10.29 7.28 -9.37
CA GLU A 119 11.49 6.49 -9.65
C GLU A 119 11.20 5.28 -10.54
N LEU A 120 10.04 4.65 -10.36
CA LEU A 120 9.72 3.39 -11.04
C LEU A 120 8.98 3.56 -12.35
N ARG A 121 8.29 4.66 -12.52
CA ARG A 121 7.54 4.95 -13.74
C ARG A 121 8.48 5.30 -14.96
#